data_73f570990966c6efc8bd053d605840c4
#
_entry.id   73f570990966c6efc8bd053d605840c4
#
_cell.length_a   1.000
_cell.length_b   1.000
_cell.length_c   1.000
_cell.angle_alpha   90.00
_cell.angle_beta   90.00
_cell.angle_gamma   90.00
#
_symmetry.space_group_name_H-M   'P 1'
#
loop_
_entity.id
_entity.type
_entity.pdbx_description
1 polymer ?
#
loop_
_entity_poly.entity_id
_entity_poly.type
_entity_poly.pdbx_seq_one_letter_code
_entity_poly.pdbx_strand_id
1 'polypeptide(L)'
;MNKASGLMVAGLGLLLSACQVVGPDYHLPDEAAIHREDLQGKLAVDGKPVVSDPVPADWWRLYRDPRLDQMIQQAMASNTDLRVAAANLQRSRAQVDEAEAAGGWSGGVKMGAQRLQESGEAFLLPEKVPVANIGEIAISASYQFDLFGKLQRGIEAAKASADATQAAADTARITVVADVVRAYTQVCAANEEREIAQHSLDLQAQSTTLIQRLRDAGRGDETQVTRSQTQFKSLRADMPRYEAERQAGLFRLSMLLAKPVDQLPAGTDSCAELPKIAQLVPVGDGAALLKRRPDVRQAERRLAASTATIGIATAQLYPDVSIGATVGTVGILENLGEPSTNRWGFGPSLTWTVPTNGARARIREAEAATQGALAQFDGVVLNAIRETQTSLAQYSALLQRRDALADAEQSAKLAADQTHRFFQAGRASFLADLQATRTYTDVRAQLAAANTQVAAGQINLFLALGGGWESGRTQASNSGKP
;
A
#
# COMPACT_ATOMS: atom_id res chain seq x y z
N MET A 1 30.90 -45.47 45.40
CA MET A 1 30.50 -45.20 44.04
C MET A 1 29.13 -44.46 43.92
N ASN A 2 28.45 -44.02 44.98
CA ASN A 2 27.08 -43.46 44.88
C ASN A 2 26.92 -41.97 45.06
N LYS A 3 27.97 -41.19 45.23
CA LYS A 3 27.88 -39.72 45.37
C LYS A 3 28.14 -38.96 44.06
N ALA A 4 28.84 -39.54 43.12
CA ALA A 4 29.09 -38.93 41.80
C ALA A 4 27.87 -39.01 40.86
N SER A 5 27.04 -40.09 40.98
CA SER A 5 25.79 -40.24 40.16
C SER A 5 24.72 -39.22 40.59
N GLY A 6 24.64 -38.86 41.87
CA GLY A 6 23.65 -37.87 42.38
C GLY A 6 23.95 -36.44 41.90
N LEU A 7 25.24 -36.05 41.80
CA LEU A 7 25.63 -34.73 41.28
C LEU A 7 25.41 -34.63 39.74
N MET A 8 25.56 -35.72 39.02
CA MET A 8 25.33 -35.75 37.57
C MET A 8 23.85 -35.63 37.21
N VAL A 9 22.96 -36.28 38.01
CA VAL A 9 21.49 -36.19 37.81
C VAL A 9 20.95 -34.84 38.25
N ALA A 10 21.49 -34.22 39.33
CA ALA A 10 21.13 -32.87 39.77
C ALA A 10 21.62 -31.82 38.77
N GLY A 11 22.79 -31.98 38.14
CA GLY A 11 23.30 -31.13 37.07
C GLY A 11 22.46 -31.22 35.78
N LEU A 12 21.93 -32.39 35.42
CA LEU A 12 21.09 -32.58 34.26
C LEU A 12 19.66 -31.99 34.46
N GLY A 13 19.14 -32.01 35.69
CA GLY A 13 17.86 -31.41 36.05
C GLY A 13 17.89 -29.86 36.04
N LEU A 14 19.02 -29.25 36.34
CA LEU A 14 19.22 -27.81 36.26
C LEU A 14 19.40 -27.32 34.82
N LEU A 15 19.85 -28.18 33.91
CA LEU A 15 19.97 -27.84 32.49
C LEU A 15 18.62 -27.89 31.74
N LEU A 16 17.65 -28.66 32.22
CA LEU A 16 16.32 -28.76 31.61
C LEU A 16 15.40 -27.59 31.96
N SER A 17 15.67 -26.81 33.01
CA SER A 17 14.94 -25.59 33.36
C SER A 17 15.50 -24.34 32.65
N ALA A 18 16.55 -24.45 31.86
CA ALA A 18 17.25 -23.33 31.22
C ALA A 18 16.78 -23.05 29.78
N CYS A 19 15.87 -23.84 29.20
CA CYS A 19 15.32 -23.57 27.86
C CYS A 19 14.21 -22.51 27.92
N GLN A 20 14.55 -21.28 28.35
CA GLN A 20 13.62 -20.17 28.35
C GLN A 20 14.03 -19.20 27.23
N VAL A 21 13.11 -18.99 26.26
CA VAL A 21 13.27 -17.95 25.23
C VAL A 21 13.43 -16.59 25.89
N VAL A 22 14.54 -15.90 25.64
CA VAL A 22 14.83 -14.61 26.24
C VAL A 22 14.22 -13.47 25.46
N GLY A 23 14.11 -12.30 26.14
CA GLY A 23 13.51 -11.09 25.56
C GLY A 23 11.99 -11.06 25.75
N PRO A 24 11.36 -9.91 25.44
CA PRO A 24 9.93 -9.72 25.61
C PRO A 24 9.14 -10.46 24.54
N ASP A 25 8.00 -11.04 24.93
CA ASP A 25 6.98 -11.46 24.00
C ASP A 25 6.22 -10.24 23.47
N TYR A 26 5.84 -10.28 22.20
CA TYR A 26 5.10 -9.17 21.62
C TYR A 26 3.69 -9.09 22.17
N HIS A 27 3.37 -7.97 22.78
CA HIS A 27 2.04 -7.50 23.12
C HIS A 27 1.90 -6.07 22.66
N LEU A 28 0.74 -5.73 22.11
CA LEU A 28 0.48 -4.34 21.80
C LEU A 28 0.36 -3.56 23.10
N PRO A 29 1.17 -2.51 23.33
CA PRO A 29 1.16 -1.76 24.60
C PRO A 29 -0.20 -1.15 24.90
N ASP A 30 -0.60 -1.14 26.18
CA ASP A 30 -1.89 -0.57 26.60
C ASP A 30 -1.97 0.95 26.34
N GLU A 31 -0.82 1.64 26.38
CA GLU A 31 -0.69 3.06 26.06
C GLU A 31 -0.79 3.38 24.56
N ALA A 32 -0.76 2.38 23.67
CA ALA A 32 -0.81 2.59 22.24
C ALA A 32 -2.08 3.36 21.82
N ALA A 33 -1.93 4.28 20.87
CA ALA A 33 -3.00 5.17 20.43
C ALA A 33 -4.27 4.43 19.98
N ILE A 34 -4.17 3.19 19.50
CA ILE A 34 -5.30 2.38 19.05
C ILE A 34 -6.28 2.04 20.20
N HIS A 35 -5.83 2.03 21.45
CA HIS A 35 -6.65 1.74 22.62
C HIS A 35 -7.39 2.97 23.16
N ARG A 36 -7.16 4.15 22.62
CA ARG A 36 -7.83 5.38 23.03
C ARG A 36 -9.31 5.34 22.67
N GLU A 37 -10.18 5.51 23.66
CA GLU A 37 -11.63 5.47 23.49
C GLU A 37 -12.17 6.56 22.55
N ASP A 38 -11.55 7.76 22.58
CA ASP A 38 -11.92 8.89 21.71
C ASP A 38 -11.66 8.61 20.21
N LEU A 39 -10.80 7.66 19.87
CA LEU A 39 -10.53 7.25 18.50
C LEU A 39 -11.38 6.07 18.01
N GLN A 40 -12.02 5.33 18.93
CA GLN A 40 -12.83 4.15 18.62
C GLN A 40 -14.31 4.46 18.40
N GLY A 41 -14.76 5.66 18.77
CA GLY A 41 -16.15 6.09 18.71
C GLY A 41 -16.71 6.25 17.30
N LYS A 42 -17.98 6.68 17.25
CA LYS A 42 -18.61 7.02 15.97
C LYS A 42 -17.84 8.11 15.25
N LEU A 43 -17.54 7.89 13.99
CA LEU A 43 -17.00 8.93 13.14
C LEU A 43 -18.06 10.05 13.08
N ALA A 44 -17.76 11.23 13.66
CA ALA A 44 -18.69 12.34 13.85
C ALA A 44 -19.35 12.75 12.51
N VAL A 45 -20.65 12.60 12.40
CA VAL A 45 -21.37 12.78 11.14
C VAL A 45 -22.73 13.43 11.37
N ASP A 46 -22.80 14.50 12.16
CA ASP A 46 -24.05 15.22 12.38
C ASP A 46 -24.57 15.86 11.08
N GLY A 47 -25.77 15.45 10.67
CA GLY A 47 -26.49 16.01 9.53
C GLY A 47 -25.94 15.64 8.15
N LYS A 48 -25.16 14.55 8.00
CA LYS A 48 -24.50 14.20 6.74
C LYS A 48 -25.13 12.97 6.06
N PRO A 49 -25.05 12.86 4.73
CA PRO A 49 -25.65 11.77 3.95
C PRO A 49 -24.77 10.52 3.98
N VAL A 50 -24.46 10.03 5.16
CA VAL A 50 -23.67 8.81 5.41
C VAL A 50 -24.37 7.96 6.46
N VAL A 51 -24.12 6.65 6.44
CA VAL A 51 -24.68 5.70 7.41
C VAL A 51 -23.53 4.97 8.12
N SER A 52 -23.78 4.57 9.37
CA SER A 52 -22.78 3.82 10.17
C SER A 52 -22.69 2.34 9.80
N ASP A 53 -23.23 1.93 8.65
CA ASP A 53 -23.11 0.57 8.17
C ASP A 53 -21.66 0.23 7.82
N PRO A 54 -21.26 -1.05 7.90
CA PRO A 54 -19.92 -1.48 7.49
C PRO A 54 -19.66 -1.14 6.02
N VAL A 55 -18.45 -0.65 5.74
CA VAL A 55 -18.01 -0.40 4.36
C VAL A 55 -17.84 -1.74 3.64
N PRO A 56 -18.48 -1.96 2.48
CA PRO A 56 -18.34 -3.19 1.73
C PRO A 56 -16.91 -3.34 1.17
N ALA A 57 -16.43 -4.58 1.12
CA ALA A 57 -15.10 -4.89 0.57
C ALA A 57 -14.97 -4.51 -0.91
N ASP A 58 -16.07 -4.57 -1.65
CA ASP A 58 -16.17 -4.24 -3.07
C ASP A 58 -16.99 -2.95 -3.30
N TRP A 59 -16.63 -1.90 -2.56
CA TRP A 59 -17.34 -0.62 -2.53
C TRP A 59 -17.61 0.00 -3.92
N TRP A 60 -16.77 -0.28 -4.93
CA TRP A 60 -16.97 0.21 -6.29
C TRP A 60 -18.24 -0.34 -6.95
N ARG A 61 -18.76 -1.50 -6.49
CA ARG A 61 -20.03 -2.05 -6.98
C ARG A 61 -21.25 -1.20 -6.57
N LEU A 62 -21.09 -0.29 -5.63
CA LEU A 62 -22.11 0.69 -5.28
C LEU A 62 -22.45 1.61 -6.46
N TYR A 63 -21.53 1.78 -7.40
CA TYR A 63 -21.75 2.51 -8.65
C TYR A 63 -22.65 1.75 -9.65
N ARG A 64 -22.82 0.43 -9.49
CA ARG A 64 -23.62 -0.44 -10.36
C ARG A 64 -23.22 -0.36 -11.86
N ASP A 65 -21.94 -0.18 -12.14
CA ASP A 65 -21.39 -0.13 -13.49
C ASP A 65 -20.59 -1.42 -13.80
N PRO A 66 -21.09 -2.31 -14.68
CA PRO A 66 -20.40 -3.57 -15.03
C PRO A 66 -19.05 -3.35 -15.71
N ARG A 67 -18.86 -2.21 -16.43
CA ARG A 67 -17.58 -1.86 -17.07
C ARG A 67 -16.52 -1.58 -16.00
N LEU A 68 -16.91 -0.87 -14.94
CA LEU A 68 -16.01 -0.61 -13.80
C LEU A 68 -15.60 -1.91 -13.11
N ASP A 69 -16.54 -2.84 -12.89
CA ASP A 69 -16.23 -4.17 -12.36
C ASP A 69 -15.22 -4.92 -13.22
N GLN A 70 -15.41 -4.90 -14.53
CA GLN A 70 -14.50 -5.54 -15.49
C GLN A 70 -13.11 -4.92 -15.47
N MET A 71 -13.01 -3.59 -15.42
CA MET A 71 -11.73 -2.87 -15.33
C MET A 71 -10.98 -3.22 -14.05
N ILE A 72 -11.67 -3.24 -12.90
CA ILE A 72 -11.05 -3.59 -11.62
C ILE A 72 -10.56 -5.03 -11.62
N GLN A 73 -11.36 -5.98 -12.12
CA GLN A 73 -10.92 -7.38 -12.25
C GLN A 73 -9.67 -7.49 -13.13
N GLN A 74 -9.64 -6.77 -14.27
CA GLN A 74 -8.49 -6.73 -15.15
C GLN A 74 -7.26 -6.12 -14.47
N ALA A 75 -7.41 -5.00 -13.77
CA ALA A 75 -6.33 -4.36 -13.03
C ALA A 75 -5.77 -5.31 -11.95
N MET A 76 -6.65 -5.96 -11.19
CA MET A 76 -6.24 -6.94 -10.17
C MET A 76 -5.44 -8.11 -10.75
N ALA A 77 -5.68 -8.48 -12.00
CA ALA A 77 -4.98 -9.58 -12.66
C ALA A 77 -3.64 -9.17 -13.29
N SER A 78 -3.50 -7.93 -13.78
CA SER A 78 -2.40 -7.55 -14.68
C SER A 78 -1.60 -6.32 -14.24
N ASN A 79 -2.08 -5.56 -13.26
CA ASN A 79 -1.41 -4.31 -12.83
C ASN A 79 0.03 -4.56 -12.37
N THR A 80 0.95 -3.71 -12.82
CA THR A 80 2.39 -3.86 -12.55
C THR A 80 2.76 -3.64 -11.09
N ASP A 81 2.09 -2.70 -10.40
CA ASP A 81 2.37 -2.42 -8.98
C ASP A 81 1.93 -3.59 -8.09
N LEU A 82 0.81 -4.25 -8.44
CA LEU A 82 0.38 -5.47 -7.76
C LEU A 82 1.34 -6.64 -8.01
N ARG A 83 1.92 -6.74 -9.20
CA ARG A 83 2.96 -7.75 -9.49
C ARG A 83 4.22 -7.50 -8.66
N VAL A 84 4.65 -6.24 -8.51
CA VAL A 84 5.76 -5.87 -7.63
C VAL A 84 5.44 -6.20 -6.18
N ALA A 85 4.24 -5.86 -5.70
CA ALA A 85 3.81 -6.19 -4.34
C ALA A 85 3.79 -7.70 -4.08
N ALA A 86 3.30 -8.51 -5.04
CA ALA A 86 3.32 -9.97 -4.97
C ALA A 86 4.75 -10.53 -4.93
N ALA A 87 5.66 -10.02 -5.75
CA ALA A 87 7.08 -10.43 -5.75
C ALA A 87 7.77 -10.08 -4.41
N ASN A 88 7.49 -8.88 -3.85
CA ASN A 88 8.01 -8.51 -2.54
C ASN A 88 7.50 -9.43 -1.43
N LEU A 89 6.24 -9.85 -1.50
CA LEU A 89 5.67 -10.80 -0.55
C LEU A 89 6.32 -12.19 -0.69
N GLN A 90 6.53 -12.67 -1.91
CA GLN A 90 7.25 -13.93 -2.15
C GLN A 90 8.67 -13.88 -1.58
N ARG A 91 9.40 -12.78 -1.83
CA ARG A 91 10.73 -12.56 -1.25
C ARG A 91 10.68 -12.60 0.28
N SER A 92 9.72 -11.94 0.89
CA SER A 92 9.58 -11.90 2.36
C SER A 92 9.24 -13.27 2.95
N ARG A 93 8.46 -14.09 2.26
CA ARG A 93 8.18 -15.49 2.65
C ARG A 93 9.43 -16.36 2.53
N ALA A 94 10.22 -16.21 1.46
CA ALA A 94 11.50 -16.90 1.33
C ALA A 94 12.49 -16.52 2.44
N GLN A 95 12.44 -15.29 2.95
CA GLN A 95 13.23 -14.88 4.14
C GLN A 95 12.74 -15.57 5.43
N VAL A 96 11.44 -15.89 5.54
CA VAL A 96 10.93 -16.73 6.64
C VAL A 96 11.47 -18.14 6.51
N ASP A 97 11.42 -18.74 5.31
CA ASP A 97 11.95 -20.08 5.06
C ASP A 97 13.47 -20.14 5.36
N GLU A 98 14.22 -19.09 5.02
CA GLU A 98 15.63 -18.96 5.36
C GLU A 98 15.88 -18.91 6.87
N ALA A 99 15.06 -18.13 7.60
CA ALA A 99 15.15 -18.02 9.05
C ALA A 99 14.79 -19.37 9.73
N GLU A 100 13.78 -20.09 9.24
CA GLU A 100 13.41 -21.40 9.72
C GLU A 100 14.50 -22.45 9.42
N ALA A 101 15.12 -22.38 8.25
CA ALA A 101 16.21 -23.29 7.86
C ALA A 101 17.47 -23.08 8.72
N ALA A 102 17.70 -21.87 9.24
CA ALA A 102 18.84 -21.59 10.13
C ALA A 102 18.81 -22.39 11.44
N GLY A 103 17.63 -22.88 11.87
CA GLY A 103 17.44 -23.75 13.03
C GLY A 103 17.65 -25.24 12.78
N GLY A 104 17.99 -25.63 11.53
CA GLY A 104 18.17 -27.02 11.13
C GLY A 104 19.64 -27.51 11.15
N TRP A 105 19.83 -28.70 10.62
CA TRP A 105 21.18 -29.20 10.33
C TRP A 105 21.80 -28.38 9.22
N SER A 106 23.02 -27.91 9.44
CA SER A 106 23.86 -27.27 8.42
C SER A 106 24.98 -28.23 8.01
N GLY A 107 25.27 -28.31 6.70
CA GLY A 107 26.35 -29.10 6.14
C GLY A 107 27.24 -28.23 5.25
N GLY A 108 28.53 -28.55 5.24
CA GLY A 108 29.50 -27.83 4.40
C GLY A 108 30.52 -28.77 3.84
N VAL A 109 30.99 -28.45 2.62
CA VAL A 109 32.15 -29.07 2.02
C VAL A 109 33.24 -28.00 1.90
N LYS A 110 34.40 -28.27 2.45
CA LYS A 110 35.59 -27.41 2.35
C LYS A 110 36.62 -28.11 1.50
N MET A 111 37.09 -27.44 0.46
CA MET A 111 38.21 -27.89 -0.36
C MET A 111 39.20 -26.72 -0.48
N GLY A 112 40.48 -27.00 -0.31
CA GLY A 112 41.50 -25.99 -0.42
C GLY A 112 42.85 -26.58 -0.72
N ALA A 113 43.70 -25.84 -1.44
CA ALA A 113 45.11 -26.13 -1.64
C ALA A 113 45.89 -24.83 -1.42
N GLN A 114 47.00 -24.93 -0.68
CA GLN A 114 47.83 -23.76 -0.39
C GLN A 114 49.28 -24.16 -0.33
N ARG A 115 50.18 -23.27 -0.80
CA ARG A 115 51.61 -23.42 -0.63
C ARG A 115 52.03 -22.59 0.57
N LEU A 116 52.49 -23.28 1.61
CA LEU A 116 52.85 -22.61 2.87
C LEU A 116 54.13 -23.23 3.48
N GLN A 117 54.69 -22.50 4.41
CA GLN A 117 55.72 -22.98 5.32
C GLN A 117 55.16 -22.81 6.75
N GLU A 118 55.00 -23.93 7.43
CA GLU A 118 54.59 -23.90 8.85
C GLU A 118 55.78 -23.53 9.76
N SER A 119 55.46 -23.00 10.93
CA SER A 119 56.49 -22.78 11.96
C SER A 119 56.92 -24.12 12.58
N GLY A 120 58.22 -24.42 12.61
CA GLY A 120 58.71 -25.60 13.31
C GLY A 120 58.41 -25.57 14.79
N GLU A 121 58.44 -24.39 15.43
CA GLU A 121 58.10 -24.23 16.86
C GLU A 121 56.65 -24.61 17.17
N ALA A 122 55.70 -24.44 16.23
CA ALA A 122 54.32 -24.90 16.40
C ALA A 122 54.18 -26.41 16.58
N PHE A 123 55.19 -27.15 16.15
CA PHE A 123 55.29 -28.62 16.26
C PHE A 123 56.38 -29.05 17.24
N LEU A 124 56.94 -28.14 18.05
CA LEU A 124 58.03 -28.39 19.00
C LEU A 124 59.32 -28.88 18.28
N LEU A 125 59.49 -28.50 17.01
CA LEU A 125 60.67 -28.83 16.22
C LEU A 125 61.61 -27.63 16.19
N PRO A 126 62.88 -27.76 16.56
CA PRO A 126 63.83 -26.66 16.50
C PRO A 126 64.27 -26.33 15.07
N GLU A 127 63.86 -27.13 14.10
CA GLU A 127 64.27 -26.99 12.69
C GLU A 127 63.14 -26.28 11.87
N LYS A 128 63.59 -25.64 10.79
CA LYS A 128 62.71 -25.00 9.83
C LYS A 128 61.96 -26.05 9.02
N VAL A 129 60.59 -26.04 9.11
CA VAL A 129 59.75 -26.93 8.30
C VAL A 129 59.87 -26.58 6.82
N PRO A 130 60.02 -27.55 5.91
CA PRO A 130 60.04 -27.28 4.47
C PRO A 130 58.75 -26.62 3.95
N VAL A 131 58.87 -25.81 2.90
CA VAL A 131 57.72 -25.33 2.15
C VAL A 131 57.01 -26.51 1.49
N ALA A 132 55.72 -26.65 1.74
CA ALA A 132 54.90 -27.73 1.18
C ALA A 132 53.64 -27.19 0.50
N ASN A 133 53.12 -27.97 -0.45
CA ASN A 133 51.76 -27.78 -0.97
C ASN A 133 50.82 -28.62 -0.09
N ILE A 134 49.94 -27.94 0.67
CA ILE A 134 48.98 -28.61 1.58
C ILE A 134 47.63 -28.58 0.93
N GLY A 135 46.98 -29.75 0.86
CA GLY A 135 45.58 -29.89 0.45
C GLY A 135 44.66 -30.23 1.62
N GLU A 136 43.43 -29.77 1.58
CA GLU A 136 42.39 -30.10 2.52
C GLU A 136 41.09 -30.41 1.77
N ILE A 137 40.44 -31.52 2.11
CA ILE A 137 39.05 -31.82 1.74
C ILE A 137 38.34 -32.28 3.01
N ALA A 138 37.26 -31.60 3.36
CA ALA A 138 36.48 -31.93 4.54
C ALA A 138 34.99 -31.76 4.29
N ILE A 139 34.18 -32.65 4.85
CA ILE A 139 32.74 -32.57 4.94
C ILE A 139 32.40 -32.33 6.42
N SER A 140 31.58 -31.33 6.70
CA SER A 140 31.15 -31.02 8.05
C SER A 140 29.61 -31.02 8.11
N ALA A 141 29.08 -31.40 9.26
CA ALA A 141 27.67 -31.23 9.62
C ALA A 141 27.61 -30.65 11.02
N SER A 142 26.71 -29.69 11.24
CA SER A 142 26.50 -29.10 12.56
C SER A 142 25.02 -28.81 12.81
N TYR A 143 24.65 -28.83 14.09
CA TYR A 143 23.33 -28.46 14.56
C TYR A 143 23.48 -27.47 15.72
N GLN A 144 22.80 -26.32 15.64
CA GLN A 144 22.80 -25.30 16.68
C GLN A 144 21.59 -25.51 17.59
N PHE A 145 21.84 -25.63 18.92
CA PHE A 145 20.78 -25.69 19.92
C PHE A 145 20.30 -24.28 20.26
N ASP A 146 19.01 -24.03 20.06
CA ASP A 146 18.41 -22.71 20.40
C ASP A 146 18.00 -22.66 21.87
N LEU A 147 18.99 -22.72 22.78
CA LEU A 147 18.76 -22.77 24.22
C LEU A 147 18.14 -21.50 24.81
N PHE A 148 18.40 -20.37 24.16
CA PHE A 148 17.98 -19.04 24.61
C PHE A 148 17.03 -18.34 23.63
N GLY A 149 16.53 -19.04 22.61
CA GLY A 149 15.51 -18.55 21.69
C GLY A 149 16.02 -17.57 20.65
N LYS A 150 17.31 -17.46 20.38
CA LYS A 150 17.88 -16.58 19.35
C LYS A 150 17.31 -16.87 17.95
N LEU A 151 17.24 -18.16 17.58
CA LEU A 151 16.68 -18.60 16.31
C LEU A 151 15.17 -18.40 16.28
N GLN A 152 14.47 -18.76 17.36
CA GLN A 152 13.04 -18.56 17.49
C GLN A 152 12.65 -17.09 17.34
N ARG A 153 13.34 -16.16 18.02
CA ARG A 153 13.12 -14.72 17.87
C ARG A 153 13.45 -14.22 16.47
N GLY A 154 14.45 -14.81 15.80
CA GLY A 154 14.74 -14.54 14.39
C GLY A 154 13.58 -14.91 13.47
N ILE A 155 13.00 -16.09 13.68
CA ILE A 155 11.81 -16.57 12.94
C ILE A 155 10.59 -15.68 13.22
N GLU A 156 10.35 -15.29 14.48
CA GLU A 156 9.28 -14.36 14.87
C GLU A 156 9.43 -13.00 14.16
N ALA A 157 10.63 -12.44 14.14
CA ALA A 157 10.92 -11.19 13.44
C ALA A 157 10.69 -11.31 11.93
N ALA A 158 11.11 -12.41 11.31
CA ALA A 158 10.91 -12.67 9.90
C ALA A 158 9.42 -12.84 9.56
N LYS A 159 8.65 -13.61 10.35
CA LYS A 159 7.20 -13.79 10.19
C LYS A 159 6.44 -12.46 10.32
N ALA A 160 6.73 -11.68 11.35
CA ALA A 160 6.12 -10.36 11.53
C ALA A 160 6.45 -9.41 10.37
N SER A 161 7.67 -9.46 9.83
CA SER A 161 8.09 -8.70 8.64
C SER A 161 7.34 -9.14 7.37
N ALA A 162 7.10 -10.46 7.22
CA ALA A 162 6.31 -11.00 6.13
C ALA A 162 4.83 -10.57 6.22
N ASP A 163 4.26 -10.57 7.42
CA ASP A 163 2.90 -10.07 7.68
C ASP A 163 2.78 -8.56 7.39
N ALA A 164 3.80 -7.77 7.73
CA ALA A 164 3.87 -6.36 7.38
C ALA A 164 3.92 -6.16 5.84
N THR A 165 4.66 -7.00 5.14
CA THR A 165 4.74 -6.98 3.67
C THR A 165 3.41 -7.41 3.02
N GLN A 166 2.70 -8.37 3.60
CA GLN A 166 1.35 -8.74 3.18
C GLN A 166 0.38 -7.55 3.34
N ALA A 167 0.43 -6.84 4.45
CA ALA A 167 -0.39 -5.66 4.68
C ALA A 167 -0.05 -4.52 3.69
N ALA A 168 1.22 -4.36 3.33
CA ALA A 168 1.64 -3.43 2.28
C ALA A 168 1.06 -3.80 0.91
N ALA A 169 1.00 -5.10 0.58
CA ALA A 169 0.37 -5.57 -0.66
C ALA A 169 -1.14 -5.32 -0.66
N ASP A 170 -1.81 -5.46 0.50
CA ASP A 170 -3.22 -5.12 0.65
C ASP A 170 -3.47 -3.60 0.46
N THR A 171 -2.56 -2.75 0.95
CA THR A 171 -2.60 -1.29 0.70
C THR A 171 -2.46 -0.97 -0.79
N ALA A 172 -1.54 -1.64 -1.50
CA ALA A 172 -1.38 -1.46 -2.94
C ALA A 172 -2.66 -1.83 -3.72
N ARG A 173 -3.39 -2.87 -3.28
CA ARG A 173 -4.69 -3.25 -3.89
C ARG A 173 -5.73 -2.15 -3.73
N ILE A 174 -5.89 -1.60 -2.53
CA ILE A 174 -6.81 -0.48 -2.27
C ILE A 174 -6.50 0.70 -3.18
N THR A 175 -5.22 1.05 -3.28
CA THR A 175 -4.75 2.17 -4.11
C THR A 175 -5.06 1.94 -5.59
N VAL A 176 -4.74 0.75 -6.13
CA VAL A 176 -5.01 0.41 -7.53
C VAL A 176 -6.51 0.44 -7.84
N VAL A 177 -7.36 -0.12 -6.96
CA VAL A 177 -8.82 -0.05 -7.12
C VAL A 177 -9.29 1.40 -7.16
N ALA A 178 -8.88 2.23 -6.19
CA ALA A 178 -9.26 3.63 -6.15
C ALA A 178 -8.78 4.41 -7.38
N ASP A 179 -7.58 4.10 -7.88
CA ASP A 179 -7.01 4.74 -9.07
C ASP A 179 -7.74 4.35 -10.36
N VAL A 180 -8.20 3.09 -10.48
CA VAL A 180 -9.05 2.66 -11.62
C VAL A 180 -10.38 3.41 -11.59
N VAL A 181 -11.05 3.46 -10.43
CA VAL A 181 -12.33 4.20 -10.29
C VAL A 181 -12.12 5.68 -10.62
N ARG A 182 -11.04 6.29 -10.12
CA ARG A 182 -10.71 7.71 -10.38
C ARG A 182 -10.44 7.97 -11.86
N ALA A 183 -9.65 7.13 -12.51
CA ALA A 183 -9.32 7.30 -13.93
C ALA A 183 -10.57 7.11 -14.82
N TYR A 184 -11.41 6.13 -14.53
CA TYR A 184 -12.68 5.93 -15.23
C TYR A 184 -13.63 7.11 -15.03
N THR A 185 -13.82 7.55 -13.79
CA THR A 185 -14.63 8.73 -13.46
C THR A 185 -14.13 9.98 -14.18
N GLN A 186 -12.81 10.16 -14.31
CA GLN A 186 -12.20 11.27 -15.06
C GLN A 186 -12.60 11.25 -16.55
N VAL A 187 -12.61 10.08 -17.20
CA VAL A 187 -13.04 9.93 -18.60
C VAL A 187 -14.50 10.33 -18.75
N CYS A 188 -15.38 9.82 -17.87
CA CYS A 188 -16.82 10.12 -17.90
C CYS A 188 -17.08 11.61 -17.63
N ALA A 189 -16.40 12.20 -16.65
CA ALA A 189 -16.50 13.63 -16.33
C ALA A 189 -16.08 14.51 -17.49
N ALA A 190 -14.93 14.21 -18.11
CA ALA A 190 -14.44 14.98 -19.25
C ALA A 190 -15.38 14.93 -20.45
N ASN A 191 -16.04 13.80 -20.70
CA ASN A 191 -17.05 13.68 -21.74
C ASN A 191 -18.33 14.48 -21.41
N GLU A 192 -18.84 14.39 -20.17
CA GLU A 192 -20.01 15.16 -19.71
C GLU A 192 -19.75 16.67 -19.78
N GLU A 193 -18.60 17.12 -19.27
CA GLU A 193 -18.19 18.53 -19.33
C GLU A 193 -18.00 19.02 -20.77
N ARG A 194 -17.43 18.20 -21.65
CA ARG A 194 -17.30 18.50 -23.07
C ARG A 194 -18.66 18.65 -23.77
N GLU A 195 -19.61 17.78 -23.47
CA GLU A 195 -20.97 17.86 -24.02
C GLU A 195 -21.68 19.15 -23.57
N ILE A 196 -21.56 19.50 -22.30
CA ILE A 196 -22.10 20.75 -21.75
C ILE A 196 -21.45 21.97 -22.42
N ALA A 197 -20.12 21.97 -22.58
CA ALA A 197 -19.40 23.04 -23.22
C ALA A 197 -19.74 23.16 -24.73
N GLN A 198 -19.91 22.02 -25.42
CA GLN A 198 -20.34 22.01 -26.81
C GLN A 198 -21.76 22.61 -26.96
N HIS A 199 -22.68 22.20 -26.11
CA HIS A 199 -24.03 22.78 -26.12
C HIS A 199 -24.01 24.31 -25.87
N SER A 200 -23.18 24.77 -24.96
CA SER A 200 -22.99 26.21 -24.69
C SER A 200 -22.40 26.94 -25.89
N LEU A 201 -21.45 26.30 -26.57
CA LEU A 201 -20.84 26.82 -27.80
C LEU A 201 -21.86 26.93 -28.94
N ASP A 202 -22.75 25.94 -29.09
CA ASP A 202 -23.79 25.91 -30.13
C ASP A 202 -24.85 27.02 -29.87
N LEU A 203 -25.26 27.22 -28.61
CA LEU A 203 -26.16 28.32 -28.25
C LEU A 203 -25.52 29.69 -28.55
N GLN A 204 -24.24 29.85 -28.21
CA GLN A 204 -23.52 31.09 -28.49
C GLN A 204 -23.30 31.30 -30.00
N ALA A 205 -23.09 30.25 -30.80
CA ALA A 205 -23.00 30.35 -32.25
C ALA A 205 -24.32 30.85 -32.86
N GLN A 206 -25.46 30.29 -32.41
CA GLN A 206 -26.79 30.74 -32.84
C GLN A 206 -27.02 32.20 -32.49
N SER A 207 -26.69 32.60 -31.26
CA SER A 207 -26.77 34.00 -30.80
C SER A 207 -25.91 34.93 -31.67
N THR A 208 -24.67 34.54 -31.97
CA THR A 208 -23.77 35.31 -32.82
C THR A 208 -24.32 35.49 -34.24
N THR A 209 -24.87 34.42 -34.80
CA THR A 209 -25.51 34.48 -36.14
C THR A 209 -26.73 35.41 -36.16
N LEU A 210 -27.54 35.36 -35.10
CA LEU A 210 -28.72 36.25 -34.99
C LEU A 210 -28.31 37.72 -34.95
N ILE A 211 -27.29 38.07 -34.12
CA ILE A 211 -26.79 39.45 -33.99
C ILE A 211 -26.19 39.96 -35.30
N GLN A 212 -25.46 39.13 -36.01
CA GLN A 212 -24.96 39.47 -37.36
C GLN A 212 -26.10 39.82 -38.29
N ARG A 213 -27.16 39.01 -38.31
CA ARG A 213 -28.36 39.32 -39.16
C ARG A 213 -29.06 40.59 -38.73
N LEU A 214 -29.17 40.87 -37.42
CA LEU A 214 -29.76 42.14 -36.92
C LEU A 214 -28.93 43.34 -37.33
N ARG A 215 -27.59 43.28 -37.27
CA ARG A 215 -26.69 44.33 -37.73
C ARG A 215 -26.88 44.54 -39.24
N ASP A 216 -26.87 43.47 -40.04
CA ASP A 216 -27.04 43.54 -41.50
C ASP A 216 -28.38 44.14 -41.92
N ALA A 217 -29.42 43.94 -41.06
CA ALA A 217 -30.74 44.57 -41.23
C ALA A 217 -30.83 46.01 -40.65
N GLY A 218 -29.70 46.58 -40.20
CA GLY A 218 -29.68 47.94 -39.62
C GLY A 218 -30.30 48.06 -38.23
N ARG A 219 -30.51 46.92 -37.52
CA ARG A 219 -31.14 46.86 -36.19
C ARG A 219 -30.15 46.55 -35.05
N GLY A 220 -28.88 46.44 -35.36
CA GLY A 220 -27.79 46.15 -34.38
C GLY A 220 -26.55 46.95 -34.72
N ASP A 221 -25.58 46.94 -33.81
CA ASP A 221 -24.29 47.61 -33.98
C ASP A 221 -23.13 46.60 -33.99
N GLU A 222 -21.98 47.02 -34.51
CA GLU A 222 -20.77 46.22 -34.63
C GLU A 222 -20.20 45.78 -33.26
N THR A 223 -20.42 46.61 -32.22
CA THR A 223 -19.99 46.29 -30.85
C THR A 223 -20.68 45.06 -30.33
N GLN A 224 -21.97 44.88 -30.62
CA GLN A 224 -22.75 43.69 -30.24
C GLN A 224 -22.19 42.44 -30.94
N VAL A 225 -21.89 42.52 -32.25
CA VAL A 225 -21.26 41.45 -33.00
C VAL A 225 -19.90 41.04 -32.40
N THR A 226 -19.05 42.06 -32.17
CA THR A 226 -17.73 41.82 -31.57
C THR A 226 -17.80 41.17 -30.19
N ARG A 227 -18.70 41.60 -29.33
CA ARG A 227 -18.94 40.99 -28.00
C ARG A 227 -19.38 39.55 -28.11
N SER A 228 -20.33 39.25 -28.98
CA SER A 228 -20.84 37.88 -29.22
C SER A 228 -19.76 36.97 -29.78
N GLN A 229 -18.96 37.44 -30.74
CA GLN A 229 -17.81 36.71 -31.30
C GLN A 229 -16.73 36.45 -30.25
N THR A 230 -16.45 37.41 -29.38
CA THR A 230 -15.46 37.24 -28.29
C THR A 230 -15.90 36.09 -27.39
N GLN A 231 -17.19 36.05 -27.00
CA GLN A 231 -17.70 34.99 -26.16
C GLN A 231 -17.65 33.63 -26.86
N PHE A 232 -18.03 33.56 -28.14
CA PHE A 232 -17.92 32.32 -28.95
C PHE A 232 -16.48 31.80 -28.99
N LYS A 233 -15.52 32.68 -29.26
CA LYS A 233 -14.09 32.32 -29.30
C LYS A 233 -13.56 31.86 -27.93
N SER A 234 -14.00 32.50 -26.85
CA SER A 234 -13.65 32.10 -25.47
C SER A 234 -14.15 30.70 -25.16
N LEU A 235 -15.44 30.40 -25.38
CA LEU A 235 -16.00 29.06 -25.18
C LEU A 235 -15.31 27.98 -26.03
N ARG A 236 -14.98 28.33 -27.29
CA ARG A 236 -14.26 27.42 -28.18
C ARG A 236 -12.84 27.13 -27.69
N ALA A 237 -12.18 28.07 -27.02
CA ALA A 237 -10.82 27.91 -26.51
C ALA A 237 -10.74 26.85 -25.38
N ASP A 238 -11.84 26.57 -24.68
CA ASP A 238 -11.87 25.56 -23.59
C ASP A 238 -12.04 24.13 -24.12
N MET A 239 -12.53 23.94 -25.34
CA MET A 239 -12.82 22.60 -25.88
C MET A 239 -11.61 21.63 -25.90
N PRO A 240 -10.37 22.05 -26.28
CA PRO A 240 -9.21 21.17 -26.27
C PRO A 240 -8.85 20.65 -24.88
N ARG A 241 -9.16 21.39 -23.82
CA ARG A 241 -8.89 20.97 -22.44
C ARG A 241 -9.67 19.73 -22.08
N TYR A 242 -10.96 19.67 -22.36
CA TYR A 242 -11.79 18.49 -22.07
C TYR A 242 -11.32 17.24 -22.83
N GLU A 243 -10.88 17.40 -24.09
CA GLU A 243 -10.32 16.30 -24.86
C GLU A 243 -9.00 15.80 -24.25
N ALA A 244 -8.13 16.73 -23.81
CA ALA A 244 -6.88 16.35 -23.14
C ALA A 244 -7.13 15.64 -21.80
N GLU A 245 -8.12 16.07 -21.01
CA GLU A 245 -8.51 15.43 -19.74
C GLU A 245 -9.08 14.01 -19.99
N ARG A 246 -9.90 13.84 -21.03
CA ARG A 246 -10.40 12.52 -21.46
C ARG A 246 -9.26 11.57 -21.83
N GLN A 247 -8.34 12.05 -22.68
CA GLN A 247 -7.19 11.25 -23.10
C GLN A 247 -6.28 10.89 -21.93
N ALA A 248 -6.03 11.84 -21.00
CA ALA A 248 -5.25 11.57 -19.81
C ALA A 248 -5.88 10.46 -18.95
N GLY A 249 -7.21 10.46 -18.79
CA GLY A 249 -7.93 9.38 -18.11
C GLY A 249 -7.78 8.02 -18.82
N LEU A 250 -7.90 7.99 -20.15
CA LEU A 250 -7.71 6.77 -20.94
C LEU A 250 -6.27 6.23 -20.84
N PHE A 251 -5.25 7.09 -20.92
CA PHE A 251 -3.86 6.67 -20.75
C PHE A 251 -3.58 6.15 -19.35
N ARG A 252 -4.20 6.76 -18.32
CA ARG A 252 -4.10 6.25 -16.95
C ARG A 252 -4.75 4.88 -16.79
N LEU A 253 -5.93 4.66 -17.38
CA LEU A 253 -6.57 3.34 -17.43
C LEU A 253 -5.70 2.32 -18.17
N SER A 254 -5.14 2.69 -19.32
CA SER A 254 -4.22 1.85 -20.09
C SER A 254 -3.05 1.36 -19.24
N MET A 255 -2.42 2.25 -18.48
CA MET A 255 -1.34 1.90 -17.54
C MET A 255 -1.83 0.99 -16.42
N LEU A 256 -2.95 1.32 -15.77
CA LEU A 256 -3.49 0.56 -14.63
C LEU A 256 -3.93 -0.85 -15.03
N LEU A 257 -4.48 -1.02 -16.22
CA LEU A 257 -4.95 -2.29 -16.75
C LEU A 257 -3.84 -3.06 -17.51
N ALA A 258 -2.68 -2.45 -17.69
CA ALA A 258 -1.57 -2.97 -18.50
C ALA A 258 -2.03 -3.39 -19.92
N LYS A 259 -2.87 -2.55 -20.56
CA LYS A 259 -3.39 -2.75 -21.92
C LYS A 259 -3.32 -1.47 -22.74
N PRO A 260 -3.11 -1.55 -24.06
CA PRO A 260 -3.28 -0.41 -24.95
C PRO A 260 -4.70 0.18 -24.87
N VAL A 261 -4.84 1.47 -25.20
CA VAL A 261 -6.12 2.19 -25.10
C VAL A 261 -7.22 1.55 -25.95
N ASP A 262 -6.89 1.05 -27.13
CA ASP A 262 -7.81 0.36 -28.07
C ASP A 262 -8.31 -1.00 -27.55
N GLN A 263 -7.69 -1.55 -26.52
CA GLN A 263 -8.07 -2.80 -25.86
C GLN A 263 -8.77 -2.61 -24.52
N LEU A 264 -9.09 -1.39 -24.14
CA LEU A 264 -9.92 -1.11 -22.98
C LEU A 264 -11.35 -1.64 -23.18
N PRO A 265 -12.10 -1.94 -22.12
CA PRO A 265 -13.50 -2.38 -22.23
C PRO A 265 -14.33 -1.46 -23.13
N ALA A 266 -15.16 -2.04 -23.98
CA ALA A 266 -15.98 -1.29 -24.93
C ALA A 266 -16.85 -0.23 -24.23
N GLY A 267 -16.94 0.96 -24.79
CA GLY A 267 -17.70 2.08 -24.24
C GLY A 267 -17.01 2.84 -23.11
N THR A 268 -15.74 2.52 -22.80
CA THR A 268 -14.94 3.30 -21.83
C THR A 268 -14.69 4.73 -22.32
N ASP A 269 -14.33 4.88 -23.57
CA ASP A 269 -14.01 6.16 -24.22
C ASP A 269 -15.25 7.05 -24.43
N SER A 270 -16.43 6.44 -24.55
CA SER A 270 -17.73 7.11 -24.79
C SER A 270 -18.62 7.21 -23.53
N CYS A 271 -18.08 6.93 -22.35
CA CYS A 271 -18.80 7.16 -21.10
C CYS A 271 -19.18 8.63 -20.99
N ALA A 272 -20.47 8.95 -20.99
CA ALA A 272 -21.00 10.34 -20.97
C ALA A 272 -21.67 10.70 -19.63
N GLU A 273 -21.89 9.73 -18.76
CA GLU A 273 -22.50 9.96 -17.45
C GLU A 273 -21.54 9.57 -16.33
N LEU A 274 -21.38 10.47 -15.36
CA LEU A 274 -20.61 10.17 -14.16
C LEU A 274 -21.24 9.00 -13.40
N PRO A 275 -20.46 7.97 -13.02
CA PRO A 275 -20.92 6.94 -12.10
C PRO A 275 -21.39 7.56 -10.78
N LYS A 276 -22.60 7.24 -10.33
CA LYS A 276 -23.20 7.82 -9.12
C LYS A 276 -23.57 6.73 -8.14
N ILE A 277 -23.30 6.95 -6.86
CA ILE A 277 -23.81 6.11 -5.77
C ILE A 277 -25.18 6.64 -5.38
N ALA A 278 -26.22 5.83 -5.61
CA ALA A 278 -27.60 6.22 -5.34
C ALA A 278 -27.99 6.15 -3.85
N GLN A 279 -27.22 5.40 -3.05
CA GLN A 279 -27.47 5.19 -1.62
C GLN A 279 -26.55 6.04 -0.75
N LEU A 280 -26.88 6.16 0.55
CA LEU A 280 -25.99 6.81 1.51
C LEU A 280 -24.67 6.03 1.63
N VAL A 281 -23.55 6.76 1.77
CA VAL A 281 -22.23 6.15 1.83
C VAL A 281 -22.04 5.50 3.22
N PRO A 282 -21.76 4.18 3.28
CA PRO A 282 -21.45 3.50 4.54
C PRO A 282 -20.04 3.87 5.01
N VAL A 283 -19.90 4.25 6.29
CA VAL A 283 -18.61 4.71 6.86
C VAL A 283 -18.12 3.87 8.04
N GLY A 284 -18.99 3.09 8.71
CA GLY A 284 -18.65 2.33 9.90
C GLY A 284 -18.33 3.22 11.11
N ASP A 285 -17.54 2.69 12.04
CA ASP A 285 -17.02 3.39 13.23
C ASP A 285 -15.49 3.40 13.27
N GLY A 286 -14.90 4.12 14.23
CA GLY A 286 -13.45 4.26 14.36
C GLY A 286 -12.76 2.94 14.70
N ALA A 287 -13.35 2.08 15.52
CA ALA A 287 -12.77 0.79 15.89
C ALA A 287 -12.75 -0.17 14.69
N ALA A 288 -13.83 -0.25 13.92
CA ALA A 288 -13.89 -1.05 12.69
C ALA A 288 -12.92 -0.51 11.63
N LEU A 289 -12.80 0.82 11.49
CA LEU A 289 -11.85 1.48 10.61
C LEU A 289 -10.41 1.04 10.91
N LEU A 290 -9.98 1.20 12.17
CA LEU A 290 -8.58 0.90 12.58
C LEU A 290 -8.23 -0.56 12.38
N LYS A 291 -9.16 -1.49 12.65
CA LYS A 291 -8.98 -2.94 12.42
C LYS A 291 -8.87 -3.29 10.93
N ARG A 292 -9.58 -2.56 10.07
CA ARG A 292 -9.64 -2.87 8.64
C ARG A 292 -8.47 -2.30 7.86
N ARG A 293 -7.91 -1.15 8.24
CA ARG A 293 -6.87 -0.47 7.49
C ARG A 293 -5.57 -1.28 7.43
N PRO A 294 -5.09 -1.65 6.22
CA PRO A 294 -3.87 -2.44 6.09
C PRO A 294 -2.61 -1.67 6.50
N ASP A 295 -2.56 -0.35 6.35
CA ASP A 295 -1.42 0.49 6.77
C ASP A 295 -1.25 0.48 8.30
N VAL A 296 -2.36 0.47 9.06
CA VAL A 296 -2.33 0.30 10.53
C VAL A 296 -1.79 -1.08 10.90
N ARG A 297 -2.27 -2.14 10.23
CA ARG A 297 -1.77 -3.50 10.41
C ARG A 297 -0.30 -3.63 10.02
N GLN A 298 0.14 -2.98 8.93
CA GLN A 298 1.54 -2.97 8.53
C GLN A 298 2.44 -2.37 9.61
N ALA A 299 2.04 -1.24 10.18
CA ALA A 299 2.79 -0.57 11.23
C ALA A 299 2.84 -1.41 12.52
N GLU A 300 1.73 -2.04 12.90
CA GLU A 300 1.66 -2.96 14.05
C GLU A 300 2.57 -4.19 13.87
N ARG A 301 2.57 -4.80 12.69
CA ARG A 301 3.44 -5.95 12.39
C ARG A 301 4.93 -5.55 12.37
N ARG A 302 5.27 -4.33 11.96
CA ARG A 302 6.64 -3.79 12.09
C ARG A 302 7.06 -3.61 13.54
N LEU A 303 6.15 -3.16 14.39
CA LEU A 303 6.40 -3.08 15.84
C LEU A 303 6.65 -4.48 16.42
N ALA A 304 5.88 -5.48 16.04
CA ALA A 304 6.09 -6.86 16.45
C ALA A 304 7.46 -7.41 16.02
N ALA A 305 7.88 -7.15 14.79
CA ALA A 305 9.20 -7.52 14.29
C ALA A 305 10.34 -6.85 15.09
N SER A 306 10.18 -5.57 15.40
CA SER A 306 11.13 -4.80 16.21
C SER A 306 11.24 -5.35 17.63
N THR A 307 10.11 -5.73 18.27
CA THR A 307 10.09 -6.36 19.60
C THR A 307 10.85 -7.68 19.59
N ALA A 308 10.65 -8.52 18.59
CA ALA A 308 11.39 -9.78 18.46
C ALA A 308 12.92 -9.57 18.33
N THR A 309 13.34 -8.44 17.74
CA THR A 309 14.77 -8.08 17.61
C THR A 309 15.42 -7.81 18.97
N ILE A 310 14.67 -7.32 19.97
CA ILE A 310 15.17 -7.22 21.36
C ILE A 310 15.57 -8.59 21.88
N GLY A 311 14.75 -9.61 21.61
CA GLY A 311 15.04 -10.99 22.00
C GLY A 311 16.30 -11.54 21.34
N ILE A 312 16.50 -11.26 20.03
CA ILE A 312 17.72 -11.63 19.30
C ILE A 312 18.95 -10.97 19.92
N ALA A 313 18.88 -9.68 20.25
CA ALA A 313 19.96 -8.94 20.89
C ALA A 313 20.23 -9.45 22.32
N THR A 314 19.19 -9.78 23.08
CA THR A 314 19.29 -10.32 24.44
C THR A 314 19.94 -11.69 24.44
N ALA A 315 19.63 -12.56 23.46
CA ALA A 315 20.23 -13.87 23.33
C ALA A 315 21.77 -13.82 23.14
N GLN A 316 22.32 -12.72 22.65
CA GLN A 316 23.77 -12.53 22.53
C GLN A 316 24.50 -12.35 23.86
N LEU A 317 23.79 -12.22 24.97
CA LEU A 317 24.41 -12.26 26.32
C LEU A 317 24.81 -13.66 26.72
N TYR A 318 24.28 -14.68 26.08
CA TYR A 318 24.42 -16.09 26.40
C TYR A 318 25.29 -16.80 25.39
N PRO A 319 25.86 -17.97 25.74
CA PRO A 319 26.66 -18.74 24.82
C PRO A 319 25.82 -19.42 23.74
N ASP A 320 26.33 -19.45 22.51
CA ASP A 320 25.83 -20.31 21.44
C ASP A 320 26.39 -21.74 21.63
N VAL A 321 25.51 -22.75 21.64
CA VAL A 321 25.85 -24.14 21.80
C VAL A 321 25.49 -24.90 20.52
N SER A 322 26.44 -25.66 20.01
CA SER A 322 26.23 -26.50 18.83
C SER A 322 26.88 -27.86 19.00
N ILE A 323 26.43 -28.85 18.23
CA ILE A 323 27.09 -30.14 18.07
C ILE A 323 27.50 -30.27 16.62
N GLY A 324 28.71 -30.75 16.35
CA GLY A 324 29.22 -30.88 15.01
C GLY A 324 30.03 -32.15 14.80
N ALA A 325 30.07 -32.56 13.55
CA ALA A 325 30.91 -33.65 13.06
C ALA A 325 31.67 -33.17 11.81
N THR A 326 32.91 -33.56 11.69
CA THR A 326 33.73 -33.33 10.50
C THR A 326 34.48 -34.59 10.13
N VAL A 327 34.49 -34.90 8.86
CA VAL A 327 35.31 -36.00 8.28
C VAL A 327 36.03 -35.48 7.05
N GLY A 328 37.27 -35.86 6.84
CA GLY A 328 38.03 -35.35 5.70
C GLY A 328 39.44 -35.84 5.67
N THR A 329 40.25 -35.21 4.83
CA THR A 329 41.66 -35.47 4.65
C THR A 329 42.40 -34.13 4.58
N VAL A 330 43.55 -34.05 5.21
CA VAL A 330 44.46 -32.88 5.18
C VAL A 330 45.92 -33.37 5.20
N GLY A 331 46.71 -32.85 4.32
CA GLY A 331 48.12 -33.26 4.22
C GLY A 331 48.82 -32.67 3.01
N ILE A 332 50.04 -33.13 2.76
CA ILE A 332 50.81 -32.80 1.55
C ILE A 332 49.95 -33.21 0.33
N LEU A 333 49.84 -32.34 -0.65
CA LEU A 333 48.88 -32.49 -1.76
C LEU A 333 49.10 -33.80 -2.56
N GLU A 334 50.32 -34.25 -2.68
CA GLU A 334 50.70 -35.50 -3.35
C GLU A 334 50.22 -36.75 -2.61
N ASN A 335 50.05 -36.66 -1.27
CA ASN A 335 49.64 -37.76 -0.41
C ASN A 335 48.16 -37.66 0.03
N LEU A 336 47.46 -36.70 -0.54
CA LEU A 336 46.07 -36.46 -0.13
C LEU A 336 45.16 -37.67 -0.42
N GLY A 337 44.49 -38.21 0.61
CA GLY A 337 43.67 -39.40 0.51
C GLY A 337 44.36 -40.69 1.04
N GLU A 338 45.67 -40.61 1.40
CA GLU A 338 46.28 -41.72 2.13
C GLU A 338 45.72 -41.83 3.55
N PRO A 339 45.77 -43.02 4.18
CA PRO A 339 45.26 -43.22 5.55
C PRO A 339 45.86 -42.24 6.58
N SER A 340 47.12 -41.83 6.38
CA SER A 340 47.86 -40.89 7.25
C SER A 340 47.31 -39.45 7.21
N THR A 341 46.58 -39.08 6.16
CA THR A 341 45.99 -37.76 6.00
C THR A 341 44.52 -37.68 6.46
N ASN A 342 43.92 -38.81 6.79
CA ASN A 342 42.52 -38.87 7.24
C ASN A 342 42.37 -38.21 8.61
N ARG A 343 41.32 -37.41 8.73
CA ARG A 343 40.90 -36.80 9.99
C ARG A 343 39.38 -36.91 10.19
N TRP A 344 38.97 -37.01 11.43
CA TRP A 344 37.58 -36.90 11.82
C TRP A 344 37.50 -36.25 13.21
N GLY A 345 36.36 -35.61 13.48
CA GLY A 345 36.04 -35.05 14.78
C GLY A 345 34.54 -35.02 14.98
N PHE A 346 34.11 -35.27 16.21
CA PHE A 346 32.72 -35.14 16.63
C PHE A 346 32.70 -34.60 18.05
N GLY A 347 31.83 -33.58 18.32
CA GLY A 347 31.69 -33.07 19.67
C GLY A 347 30.85 -31.80 19.76
N PRO A 348 30.50 -31.41 21.00
CA PRO A 348 29.85 -30.15 21.26
C PRO A 348 30.86 -28.99 21.12
N SER A 349 30.36 -27.85 20.66
CA SER A 349 31.08 -26.58 20.63
C SER A 349 30.28 -25.51 21.34
N LEU A 350 30.94 -24.71 22.15
CA LEU A 350 30.38 -23.57 22.86
C LEU A 350 31.16 -22.32 22.46
N THR A 351 30.44 -21.34 21.94
CA THR A 351 30.99 -20.01 21.57
C THR A 351 30.35 -18.93 22.41
N TRP A 352 31.16 -18.18 23.12
CA TRP A 352 30.69 -17.07 23.95
C TRP A 352 31.62 -15.86 23.85
N THR A 353 31.03 -14.68 23.55
CA THR A 353 31.80 -13.44 23.44
C THR A 353 31.77 -12.68 24.76
N VAL A 354 32.95 -12.54 25.38
CA VAL A 354 33.14 -11.77 26.60
C VAL A 354 34.25 -10.73 26.37
N PRO A 355 34.11 -9.50 26.92
CA PRO A 355 33.01 -8.98 27.74
C PRO A 355 31.72 -8.70 26.93
N THR A 356 30.58 -8.77 27.63
CA THR A 356 29.23 -8.61 27.03
C THR A 356 28.80 -7.15 26.80
N ASN A 357 29.70 -6.19 26.93
CA ASN A 357 29.38 -4.75 26.84
C ASN A 357 28.79 -4.38 25.46
N GLY A 358 29.30 -4.97 24.37
CA GLY A 358 28.74 -4.78 23.03
C GLY A 358 27.33 -5.36 22.87
N ALA A 359 27.03 -6.52 23.46
CA ALA A 359 25.70 -7.11 23.47
C ALA A 359 24.68 -6.21 24.21
N ARG A 360 25.04 -5.67 25.38
CA ARG A 360 24.20 -4.72 26.12
C ARG A 360 23.93 -3.43 25.36
N ALA A 361 24.89 -2.95 24.56
CA ALA A 361 24.66 -1.79 23.69
C ALA A 361 23.65 -2.12 22.57
N ARG A 362 23.74 -3.30 21.95
CA ARG A 362 22.76 -3.77 20.95
C ARG A 362 21.35 -3.96 21.52
N ILE A 363 21.22 -4.38 22.78
CA ILE A 363 19.91 -4.44 23.45
C ILE A 363 19.30 -3.05 23.55
N ARG A 364 20.03 -2.05 24.07
CA ARG A 364 19.53 -0.67 24.13
C ARG A 364 19.20 -0.08 22.77
N GLU A 365 19.98 -0.42 21.74
CA GLU A 365 19.68 -0.04 20.36
C GLU A 365 18.35 -0.64 19.87
N ALA A 366 18.11 -1.94 20.10
CA ALA A 366 16.87 -2.62 19.76
C ALA A 366 15.66 -2.08 20.54
N GLU A 367 15.84 -1.80 21.85
CA GLU A 367 14.82 -1.16 22.68
C GLU A 367 14.43 0.23 22.14
N ALA A 368 15.42 1.06 21.83
CA ALA A 368 15.19 2.39 21.23
C ALA A 368 14.52 2.30 19.86
N ALA A 369 14.91 1.32 19.02
CA ALA A 369 14.26 1.07 17.74
C ALA A 369 12.80 0.65 17.91
N THR A 370 12.48 -0.16 18.92
CA THR A 370 11.11 -0.57 19.24
C THR A 370 10.27 0.60 19.75
N GLN A 371 10.82 1.48 20.58
CA GLN A 371 10.13 2.73 20.96
C GLN A 371 9.85 3.62 19.75
N GLY A 372 10.79 3.72 18.80
CA GLY A 372 10.59 4.42 17.54
C GLY A 372 9.49 3.78 16.68
N ALA A 373 9.43 2.45 16.64
CA ALA A 373 8.39 1.70 15.91
C ALA A 373 7.00 1.90 16.55
N LEU A 374 6.90 1.96 17.89
CA LEU A 374 5.65 2.27 18.59
C LEU A 374 5.17 3.70 18.26
N ALA A 375 6.05 4.68 18.31
CA ALA A 375 5.70 6.06 17.95
C ALA A 375 5.26 6.17 16.47
N GLN A 376 5.87 5.41 15.56
CA GLN A 376 5.42 5.32 14.16
C GLN A 376 4.03 4.67 14.04
N PHE A 377 3.76 3.60 14.79
CA PHE A 377 2.45 2.97 14.83
C PHE A 377 1.38 3.95 15.32
N ASP A 378 1.62 4.66 16.42
CA ASP A 378 0.72 5.67 16.94
C ASP A 378 0.48 6.79 15.93
N GLY A 379 1.51 7.24 15.24
CA GLY A 379 1.42 8.23 14.18
C GLY A 379 0.53 7.75 13.02
N VAL A 380 0.62 6.48 12.62
CA VAL A 380 -0.25 5.89 11.58
C VAL A 380 -1.70 5.81 12.03
N VAL A 381 -1.97 5.39 13.28
CA VAL A 381 -3.32 5.34 13.85
C VAL A 381 -3.96 6.73 13.86
N LEU A 382 -3.26 7.74 14.39
CA LEU A 382 -3.75 9.12 14.43
C LEU A 382 -3.98 9.69 13.03
N ASN A 383 -3.09 9.40 12.09
CA ASN A 383 -3.23 9.83 10.70
C ASN A 383 -4.44 9.16 10.02
N ALA A 384 -4.72 7.89 10.28
CA ALA A 384 -5.87 7.18 9.74
C ALA A 384 -7.20 7.85 10.16
N ILE A 385 -7.32 8.21 11.43
CA ILE A 385 -8.50 8.94 11.93
C ILE A 385 -8.59 10.34 11.32
N ARG A 386 -7.47 11.09 11.30
CA ARG A 386 -7.41 12.43 10.69
C ARG A 386 -7.84 12.41 9.23
N GLU A 387 -7.30 11.49 8.43
CA GLU A 387 -7.65 11.34 7.02
C GLU A 387 -9.13 11.06 6.82
N THR A 388 -9.69 10.15 7.61
CA THR A 388 -11.10 9.78 7.52
C THR A 388 -12.00 10.96 7.89
N GLN A 389 -11.72 11.65 9.00
CA GLN A 389 -12.50 12.83 9.42
C GLN A 389 -12.40 13.96 8.40
N THR A 390 -11.19 14.21 7.86
CA THR A 390 -10.98 15.22 6.82
C THR A 390 -11.76 14.88 5.55
N SER A 391 -11.70 13.63 5.08
CA SER A 391 -12.43 13.16 3.89
C SER A 391 -13.95 13.26 4.07
N LEU A 392 -14.47 12.92 5.26
CA LEU A 392 -15.87 13.08 5.61
C LEU A 392 -16.32 14.55 5.58
N ALA A 393 -15.54 15.45 6.18
CA ALA A 393 -15.85 16.88 6.20
C ALA A 393 -15.84 17.45 4.78
N GLN A 394 -14.84 17.11 3.98
CA GLN A 394 -14.73 17.54 2.58
C GLN A 394 -15.89 16.99 1.74
N TYR A 395 -16.21 15.71 1.84
CA TYR A 395 -17.32 15.11 1.11
C TYR A 395 -18.66 15.79 1.42
N SER A 396 -18.93 16.07 2.69
CA SER A 396 -20.13 16.80 3.10
C SER A 396 -20.18 18.21 2.50
N ALA A 397 -19.09 18.95 2.52
CA ALA A 397 -19.02 20.30 1.94
C ALA A 397 -19.21 20.27 0.41
N LEU A 398 -18.66 19.25 -0.28
CA LEU A 398 -18.85 19.06 -1.71
C LEU A 398 -20.30 18.78 -2.08
N LEU A 399 -21.01 17.98 -1.30
CA LEU A 399 -22.43 17.72 -1.51
C LEU A 399 -23.27 18.99 -1.32
N GLN A 400 -23.04 19.74 -0.25
CA GLN A 400 -23.76 21.00 -0.01
C GLN A 400 -23.54 22.00 -1.14
N ARG A 401 -22.30 22.10 -1.63
CA ARG A 401 -21.97 22.96 -2.79
C ARG A 401 -22.68 22.50 -4.06
N ARG A 402 -22.67 21.18 -4.34
CA ARG A 402 -23.38 20.60 -5.49
C ARG A 402 -24.86 20.89 -5.45
N ASP A 403 -25.51 20.73 -4.28
CA ASP A 403 -26.95 20.95 -4.11
C ASP A 403 -27.29 22.45 -4.32
N ALA A 404 -26.52 23.35 -3.75
CA ALA A 404 -26.69 24.79 -3.97
C ALA A 404 -26.50 25.19 -5.45
N LEU A 405 -25.56 24.56 -6.17
CA LEU A 405 -25.35 24.80 -7.60
C LEU A 405 -26.50 24.19 -8.44
N ALA A 406 -27.09 23.08 -8.03
CA ALA A 406 -28.27 22.50 -8.70
C ALA A 406 -29.49 23.43 -8.60
N ASP A 407 -29.74 24.01 -7.42
CA ASP A 407 -30.80 25.01 -7.22
C ASP A 407 -30.55 26.29 -8.04
N ALA A 408 -29.27 26.73 -8.10
CA ALA A 408 -28.88 27.89 -8.90
C ALA A 408 -29.02 27.62 -10.40
N GLU A 409 -28.66 26.41 -10.88
CA GLU A 409 -28.81 26.00 -12.29
C GLU A 409 -30.29 26.03 -12.70
N GLN A 410 -31.20 25.47 -11.88
CA GLN A 410 -32.63 25.49 -12.14
C GLN A 410 -33.18 26.93 -12.25
N SER A 411 -32.74 27.80 -11.35
CA SER A 411 -33.15 29.21 -11.36
C SER A 411 -32.63 29.98 -12.57
N ALA A 412 -31.30 29.76 -12.90
CA ALA A 412 -30.67 30.39 -14.05
C ALA A 412 -31.29 29.91 -15.37
N LYS A 413 -31.63 28.63 -15.48
CA LYS A 413 -32.34 28.07 -16.63
C LYS A 413 -33.68 28.71 -16.86
N LEU A 414 -34.48 28.82 -15.80
CA LEU A 414 -35.79 29.46 -15.86
C LEU A 414 -35.65 30.94 -16.31
N ALA A 415 -34.72 31.67 -15.76
CA ALA A 415 -34.45 33.05 -16.12
C ALA A 415 -34.01 33.19 -17.59
N ALA A 416 -33.12 32.31 -18.08
CA ALA A 416 -32.68 32.29 -19.48
C ALA A 416 -33.86 31.99 -20.41
N ASP A 417 -34.67 30.96 -20.13
CA ASP A 417 -35.84 30.59 -20.93
C ASP A 417 -36.86 31.70 -21.00
N GLN A 418 -37.14 32.40 -19.89
CA GLN A 418 -38.07 33.55 -19.85
C GLN A 418 -37.52 34.74 -20.63
N THR A 419 -36.26 35.10 -20.41
CA THR A 419 -35.63 36.26 -21.09
C THR A 419 -35.52 36.00 -22.58
N HIS A 420 -35.25 34.79 -23.01
CA HIS A 420 -35.22 34.42 -24.43
C HIS A 420 -36.60 34.57 -25.09
N ARG A 421 -37.70 34.15 -24.44
CA ARG A 421 -39.08 34.37 -24.94
C ARG A 421 -39.40 35.84 -25.02
N PHE A 422 -39.02 36.66 -24.02
CA PHE A 422 -39.25 38.11 -24.06
C PHE A 422 -38.43 38.77 -25.15
N PHE A 423 -37.21 38.36 -25.41
CA PHE A 423 -36.38 38.82 -26.52
C PHE A 423 -37.04 38.53 -27.86
N GLN A 424 -37.50 37.29 -28.06
CA GLN A 424 -38.22 36.90 -29.29
C GLN A 424 -39.46 37.70 -29.50
N ALA A 425 -40.18 38.08 -28.43
CA ALA A 425 -41.36 38.92 -28.46
C ALA A 425 -41.05 40.46 -28.57
N GLY A 426 -39.77 40.85 -28.70
CA GLY A 426 -39.35 42.23 -28.73
C GLY A 426 -39.45 42.99 -27.43
N ARG A 427 -39.65 42.31 -26.28
CA ARG A 427 -39.86 42.87 -24.94
C ARG A 427 -38.59 42.89 -24.07
N ALA A 428 -37.52 42.25 -24.50
CA ALA A 428 -36.21 42.28 -23.84
C ALA A 428 -35.11 42.65 -24.86
N SER A 429 -34.05 43.24 -24.34
CA SER A 429 -32.88 43.56 -25.16
C SER A 429 -32.04 42.26 -25.43
N PHE A 430 -31.32 42.26 -26.54
CA PHE A 430 -30.35 41.20 -26.80
C PHE A 430 -29.31 41.03 -25.67
N LEU A 431 -28.86 42.16 -25.09
CA LEU A 431 -27.90 42.13 -23.99
C LEU A 431 -28.44 41.38 -22.78
N ALA A 432 -29.75 41.56 -22.47
CA ALA A 432 -30.41 40.84 -21.39
C ALA A 432 -30.46 39.32 -21.69
N ASP A 433 -30.84 38.90 -22.92
CA ASP A 433 -30.86 37.52 -23.36
C ASP A 433 -29.47 36.85 -23.32
N LEU A 434 -28.48 37.55 -23.86
CA LEU A 434 -27.08 37.07 -23.81
C LEU A 434 -26.60 36.90 -22.37
N GLN A 435 -26.90 37.86 -21.49
CA GLN A 435 -26.49 37.81 -20.10
C GLN A 435 -27.16 36.63 -19.34
N ALA A 436 -28.46 36.40 -19.53
CA ALA A 436 -29.19 35.32 -18.92
C ALA A 436 -28.68 33.95 -19.42
N THR A 437 -28.45 33.80 -20.72
CA THR A 437 -27.86 32.59 -21.31
C THR A 437 -26.45 32.32 -20.78
N ARG A 438 -25.62 33.34 -20.65
CA ARG A 438 -24.27 33.22 -20.05
C ARG A 438 -24.33 32.73 -18.62
N THR A 439 -25.18 33.36 -17.79
CA THR A 439 -25.35 32.94 -16.40
C THR A 439 -25.76 31.47 -16.31
N TYR A 440 -26.72 31.04 -17.13
CA TYR A 440 -27.15 29.65 -17.17
C TYR A 440 -26.01 28.70 -17.57
N THR A 441 -25.26 29.00 -18.65
CA THR A 441 -24.17 28.14 -19.11
C THR A 441 -23.03 28.07 -18.10
N ASP A 442 -22.70 29.19 -17.42
CA ASP A 442 -21.66 29.25 -16.40
C ASP A 442 -22.03 28.43 -15.16
N VAL A 443 -23.27 28.57 -14.67
CA VAL A 443 -23.74 27.78 -13.51
C VAL A 443 -23.84 26.31 -13.84
N ARG A 444 -24.28 25.94 -15.04
CA ARG A 444 -24.32 24.55 -15.50
C ARG A 444 -22.92 23.92 -15.58
N ALA A 445 -21.93 24.64 -16.06
CA ALA A 445 -20.55 24.19 -16.07
C ALA A 445 -19.99 24.02 -14.63
N GLN A 446 -20.33 24.97 -13.72
CA GLN A 446 -19.95 24.85 -12.32
C GLN A 446 -20.61 23.63 -11.63
N LEU A 447 -21.88 23.32 -11.94
CA LEU A 447 -22.56 22.13 -11.41
C LEU A 447 -21.90 20.84 -11.91
N ALA A 448 -21.53 20.75 -13.20
CA ALA A 448 -20.81 19.60 -13.76
C ALA A 448 -19.46 19.39 -13.04
N ALA A 449 -18.68 20.45 -12.89
CA ALA A 449 -17.43 20.40 -12.14
C ALA A 449 -17.64 20.01 -10.66
N ALA A 450 -18.72 20.47 -10.02
CA ALA A 450 -19.06 20.06 -8.65
C ALA A 450 -19.45 18.58 -8.56
N ASN A 451 -20.16 18.03 -9.53
CA ASN A 451 -20.46 16.59 -9.61
C ASN A 451 -19.16 15.76 -9.71
N THR A 452 -18.22 16.19 -10.55
CA THR A 452 -16.87 15.58 -10.65
C THR A 452 -16.13 15.60 -9.31
N GLN A 453 -16.18 16.73 -8.59
CA GLN A 453 -15.58 16.86 -7.26
C GLN A 453 -16.26 15.96 -6.22
N VAL A 454 -17.57 15.80 -6.25
CA VAL A 454 -18.30 14.87 -5.37
C VAL A 454 -17.86 13.44 -5.63
N ALA A 455 -17.76 13.02 -6.88
CA ALA A 455 -17.28 11.68 -7.23
C ALA A 455 -15.84 11.43 -6.74
N ALA A 456 -14.93 12.41 -6.93
CA ALA A 456 -13.58 12.34 -6.42
C ALA A 456 -13.56 12.28 -4.87
N GLY A 457 -14.40 13.05 -4.19
CA GLY A 457 -14.57 13.04 -2.75
C GLY A 457 -15.05 11.69 -2.21
N GLN A 458 -15.97 11.02 -2.91
CA GLN A 458 -16.40 9.65 -2.59
C GLN A 458 -15.25 8.65 -2.66
N ILE A 459 -14.47 8.69 -3.74
CA ILE A 459 -13.32 7.80 -3.92
C ILE A 459 -12.29 8.01 -2.80
N ASN A 460 -11.98 9.28 -2.47
CA ASN A 460 -11.05 9.61 -1.40
C ASN A 460 -11.57 9.13 -0.03
N LEU A 461 -12.89 9.24 0.21
CA LEU A 461 -13.51 8.74 1.43
C LEU A 461 -13.39 7.21 1.55
N PHE A 462 -13.70 6.44 0.49
CA PHE A 462 -13.53 4.98 0.50
C PHE A 462 -12.07 4.56 0.67
N LEU A 463 -11.14 5.30 0.08
CA LEU A 463 -9.70 5.08 0.27
C LEU A 463 -9.31 5.30 1.74
N ALA A 464 -9.75 6.40 2.36
CA ALA A 464 -9.50 6.69 3.77
C ALA A 464 -10.14 5.66 4.71
N LEU A 465 -11.31 5.12 4.34
CA LEU A 465 -12.01 4.06 5.07
C LEU A 465 -11.35 2.67 4.91
N GLY A 466 -10.34 2.53 4.07
CA GLY A 466 -9.59 1.28 3.87
C GLY A 466 -10.41 0.16 3.23
N GLY A 467 -11.42 0.48 2.40
CA GLY A 467 -12.22 -0.51 1.67
C GLY A 467 -11.50 -1.05 0.43
N GLY A 468 -11.76 -2.30 0.05
CA GLY A 468 -11.36 -2.84 -1.26
C GLY A 468 -10.28 -3.93 -1.29
N TRP A 469 -9.84 -4.46 -0.16
CA TRP A 469 -8.80 -5.51 -0.11
C TRP A 469 -9.30 -6.89 0.35
N GLU A 470 -10.44 -6.96 1.03
CA GLU A 470 -10.95 -8.18 1.67
C GLU A 470 -11.55 -9.20 0.69
N SER A 471 -11.99 -8.76 -0.49
CA SER A 471 -12.67 -9.60 -1.49
C SER A 471 -11.83 -10.77 -2.04
N GLY A 472 -10.50 -10.75 -1.85
CA GLY A 472 -9.62 -11.85 -2.26
C GLY A 472 -9.45 -12.98 -1.25
N ARG A 473 -9.76 -12.77 0.04
CA ARG A 473 -9.56 -13.77 1.10
C ARG A 473 -10.74 -14.73 1.26
N THR A 474 -11.95 -14.29 1.00
CA THR A 474 -13.16 -15.12 1.15
C THR A 474 -13.21 -16.28 0.14
N GLN A 475 -12.55 -16.14 -1.03
CA GLN A 475 -12.48 -17.22 -2.02
C GLN A 475 -11.38 -18.25 -1.71
N ALA A 476 -10.28 -17.86 -1.07
CA ALA A 476 -9.19 -18.78 -0.74
C ALA A 476 -9.50 -19.69 0.46
N SER A 477 -10.35 -19.26 1.40
CA SER A 477 -10.73 -20.06 2.56
C SER A 477 -11.79 -21.14 2.25
N ASN A 478 -12.52 -21.03 1.12
CA ASN A 478 -13.52 -22.02 0.71
C ASN A 478 -12.98 -23.10 -0.26
N SER A 479 -11.77 -22.94 -0.79
CA SER A 479 -11.15 -23.92 -1.69
C SER A 479 -10.22 -24.94 -0.99
N GLY A 480 -10.07 -24.85 0.32
CA GLY A 480 -9.16 -25.67 1.12
C GLY A 480 -9.84 -26.54 2.18
N LYS A 481 -10.84 -27.36 1.77
CA LYS A 481 -11.20 -28.58 2.52
C LYS A 481 -11.38 -29.74 1.55
N PRO A 482 -10.54 -30.78 1.66
CA PRO A 482 -10.82 -32.05 1.02
C PRO A 482 -11.98 -32.76 1.69
#